data_a06310116871fb0f501ccd5d19b13b1c
#
_entry.id   a06310116871fb0f501ccd5d19b13b1c
#
_cell.length_a   1.000
_cell.length_b   1.000
_cell.length_c   1.000
_cell.angle_alpha   90.00
_cell.angle_beta   90.00
_cell.angle_gamma   90.00
#
_symmetry.space_group_name_H-M   'P 1'
#
loop_
_entity.id
_entity.type
_entity.pdbx_description
1 polymer ?
#
loop_
_entity_poly.entity_id
_entity_poly.type
_entity_poly.pdbx_seq_one_letter_code
_entity_poly.pdbx_strand_id
1 'polypeptide(L)'
;YIRGIRKVKGKKIVKRIWIVVKNPYINKKRVTLASGKQLKLKVTGTKVLRWKSSDKRIATVSSAGIVKGKKGGTVRITATGKNKKKYTCIVKVKAVQKKTVPVPTVTPVPTATPTPIPAPNAYLIGHRGYKTTAPENTFASFRTAVEKGYKAIETDVRFTSDKVPVLLHNSTINRTSNGKGYISAMTYEEARTYDFGSWMGEAYAGEQIPNFKEFIEFCKANFVHPYIELKKDASTNYEDIQGLYEIVCTEGMQQNVS
;
A
#
# COMPACT_ATOMS: atom_id res chain seq x y z
N TYR A 1 -8.76 -28.27 -16.00
CA TYR A 1 -8.74 -29.54 -15.27
C TYR A 1 -7.94 -30.54 -16.10
N ILE A 2 -6.75 -30.90 -15.67
CA ILE A 2 -5.96 -31.95 -16.32
C ILE A 2 -5.88 -33.13 -15.35
N ARG A 3 -6.32 -34.28 -15.81
CA ARG A 3 -6.29 -35.53 -15.06
C ARG A 3 -5.07 -36.35 -15.53
N GLY A 4 -4.02 -36.35 -14.72
CA GLY A 4 -2.87 -37.23 -14.96
C GLY A 4 -3.09 -38.60 -14.29
N ILE A 5 -2.99 -39.69 -15.06
CA ILE A 5 -3.05 -41.04 -14.53
C ILE A 5 -1.67 -41.66 -14.69
N ARG A 6 -1.05 -42.09 -13.58
CA ARG A 6 0.19 -42.85 -13.57
C ARG A 6 -0.03 -44.19 -12.88
N LYS A 7 0.36 -45.28 -13.53
CA LYS A 7 0.39 -46.61 -12.94
C LYS A 7 1.73 -46.86 -12.26
N VAL A 8 1.75 -47.15 -10.99
CA VAL A 8 2.94 -47.56 -10.26
C VAL A 8 2.58 -48.85 -9.52
N LYS A 9 3.30 -49.97 -9.79
CA LYS A 9 3.13 -51.31 -9.19
C LYS A 9 1.66 -51.78 -9.20
N GLY A 10 0.98 -51.69 -10.35
CA GLY A 10 -0.40 -52.18 -10.52
C GLY A 10 -1.51 -51.35 -9.89
N LYS A 11 -1.21 -50.32 -9.06
CA LYS A 11 -2.21 -49.44 -8.45
C LYS A 11 -2.36 -48.15 -9.28
N LYS A 12 -3.64 -47.80 -9.53
CA LYS A 12 -4.01 -46.59 -10.26
C LYS A 12 -3.97 -45.36 -9.30
N ILE A 13 -2.94 -44.52 -9.38
CA ILE A 13 -2.84 -43.31 -8.58
C ILE A 13 -3.40 -42.15 -9.40
N VAL A 14 -4.53 -41.58 -8.94
CA VAL A 14 -5.11 -40.36 -9.52
C VAL A 14 -4.58 -39.13 -8.77
N LYS A 15 -3.63 -38.43 -9.35
CA LYS A 15 -3.16 -37.15 -8.79
C LYS A 15 -4.01 -36.03 -9.35
N ARG A 16 -4.80 -35.35 -8.51
CA ARG A 16 -5.53 -34.14 -8.90
C ARG A 16 -4.55 -32.97 -8.90
N ILE A 17 -4.27 -32.43 -10.06
CA ILE A 17 -3.47 -31.20 -10.20
C ILE A 17 -4.46 -30.07 -10.43
N TRP A 18 -4.54 -29.14 -9.49
CA TRP A 18 -5.30 -27.91 -9.66
C TRP A 18 -4.45 -26.90 -10.40
N ILE A 19 -4.75 -26.61 -11.65
CA ILE A 19 -4.17 -25.50 -12.38
C ILE A 19 -5.05 -24.29 -12.15
N VAL A 20 -4.61 -23.38 -11.29
CA VAL A 20 -5.27 -22.09 -11.13
C VAL A 20 -4.90 -21.22 -12.34
N VAL A 21 -5.78 -21.20 -13.33
CA VAL A 21 -5.65 -20.29 -14.47
C VAL A 21 -6.03 -18.89 -13.98
N LYS A 22 -5.06 -18.13 -13.48
CA LYS A 22 -5.28 -16.71 -13.18
C LYS A 22 -5.51 -15.96 -14.49
N ASN A 23 -6.70 -15.36 -14.67
CA ASN A 23 -6.96 -14.50 -15.82
C ASN A 23 -5.93 -13.37 -15.85
N PRO A 24 -5.27 -13.12 -16.99
CA PRO A 24 -4.30 -12.05 -17.08
C PRO A 24 -4.91 -10.69 -16.82
N TYR A 25 -4.22 -9.85 -16.04
CA TYR A 25 -4.67 -8.50 -15.69
C TYR A 25 -3.52 -7.50 -15.65
N ILE A 26 -3.86 -6.21 -15.77
CA ILE A 26 -2.92 -5.10 -15.55
C ILE A 26 -3.02 -4.62 -14.10
N ASN A 27 -1.88 -4.39 -13.47
CA ASN A 27 -1.77 -4.04 -12.04
C ASN A 27 -2.48 -2.72 -11.65
N LYS A 28 -2.67 -1.79 -12.60
CA LYS A 28 -3.38 -0.53 -12.36
C LYS A 28 -4.29 -0.22 -13.53
N LYS A 29 -5.59 -0.02 -13.27
CA LYS A 29 -6.57 0.37 -14.31
C LYS A 29 -6.66 1.89 -14.47
N ARG A 30 -6.44 2.64 -13.38
CA ARG A 30 -6.37 4.10 -13.35
C ARG A 30 -5.24 4.53 -12.43
N VAL A 31 -4.58 5.65 -12.74
CA VAL A 31 -3.50 6.21 -11.92
C VAL A 31 -3.34 7.70 -12.21
N THR A 32 -2.97 8.45 -11.18
CA THR A 32 -2.55 9.84 -11.31
C THR A 32 -1.03 9.92 -11.17
N LEU A 33 -0.37 10.69 -12.05
CA LEU A 33 1.08 10.83 -12.11
C LEU A 33 1.41 12.33 -12.26
N ALA A 34 2.33 12.85 -11.46
CA ALA A 34 2.82 14.20 -11.67
C ALA A 34 3.70 14.28 -12.92
N SER A 35 3.70 15.43 -13.61
CA SER A 35 4.61 15.67 -14.73
C SER A 35 6.07 15.48 -14.29
N GLY A 36 6.88 14.84 -15.12
CA GLY A 36 8.28 14.47 -14.82
C GLY A 36 8.43 13.15 -14.05
N LYS A 37 7.44 12.69 -13.32
CA LYS A 37 7.50 11.44 -12.55
C LYS A 37 7.27 10.20 -13.43
N GLN A 38 7.67 9.04 -12.88
CA GLN A 38 7.54 7.74 -13.57
C GLN A 38 6.79 6.75 -12.68
N LEU A 39 6.15 5.77 -13.32
CA LEU A 39 5.57 4.61 -12.66
C LEU A 39 5.71 3.37 -13.54
N LYS A 40 5.72 2.19 -12.93
CA LYS A 40 5.77 0.91 -13.64
C LYS A 40 4.38 0.29 -13.72
N LEU A 41 3.93 0.00 -14.94
CA LEU A 41 2.78 -0.85 -15.20
C LEU A 41 3.26 -2.28 -15.48
N LYS A 42 2.53 -3.27 -14.96
CA LYS A 42 2.82 -4.70 -15.15
C LYS A 42 1.54 -5.43 -15.55
N VAL A 43 1.64 -6.34 -16.48
CA VAL A 43 0.58 -7.31 -16.79
C VAL A 43 1.01 -8.66 -16.24
N THR A 44 0.16 -9.26 -15.43
CA THR A 44 0.36 -10.59 -14.85
C THR A 44 -0.42 -11.63 -15.64
N GLY A 45 0.07 -12.87 -15.71
CA GLY A 45 -0.60 -13.99 -16.38
C GLY A 45 -0.40 -14.08 -17.88
N THR A 46 0.33 -13.14 -18.52
CA THR A 46 0.74 -13.23 -19.94
C THR A 46 2.00 -12.42 -20.20
N LYS A 47 2.81 -12.85 -21.18
CA LYS A 47 3.95 -12.04 -21.65
C LYS A 47 3.42 -10.85 -22.45
N VAL A 48 3.90 -9.64 -22.14
CA VAL A 48 3.59 -8.44 -22.91
C VAL A 48 4.48 -8.37 -24.13
N LEU A 49 3.88 -8.20 -25.30
CA LEU A 49 4.58 -8.04 -26.58
C LEU A 49 4.89 -6.57 -26.87
N ARG A 50 3.97 -5.68 -26.51
CA ARG A 50 4.06 -4.27 -26.84
C ARG A 50 3.29 -3.40 -25.86
N TRP A 51 3.86 -2.23 -25.54
CA TRP A 51 3.22 -1.12 -24.85
C TRP A 51 2.96 0.02 -25.83
N LYS A 52 1.83 0.72 -25.70
CA LYS A 52 1.49 1.89 -26.52
C LYS A 52 0.82 2.97 -25.64
N SER A 53 1.24 4.22 -25.81
CA SER A 53 0.55 5.39 -25.31
C SER A 53 -0.38 5.95 -26.39
N SER A 54 -1.59 6.38 -26.01
CA SER A 54 -2.51 7.04 -26.94
C SER A 54 -2.07 8.47 -27.27
N ASP A 55 -1.34 9.15 -26.37
CA ASP A 55 -0.71 10.44 -26.61
C ASP A 55 0.66 10.54 -25.93
N LYS A 56 1.72 10.52 -26.71
CA LYS A 56 3.11 10.60 -26.22
C LYS A 56 3.51 11.99 -25.72
N ARG A 57 2.72 13.02 -26.00
CA ARG A 57 2.92 14.39 -25.47
C ARG A 57 2.52 14.46 -24.00
N ILE A 58 1.48 13.69 -23.59
CA ILE A 58 1.00 13.61 -22.21
C ILE A 58 1.84 12.63 -21.40
N ALA A 59 2.04 11.40 -21.90
CA ALA A 59 2.94 10.43 -21.28
C ALA A 59 3.50 9.43 -22.30
N THR A 60 4.73 8.99 -22.05
CA THR A 60 5.38 7.90 -22.80
C THR A 60 5.38 6.63 -21.98
N VAL A 61 5.53 5.48 -22.65
CA VAL A 61 5.72 4.18 -22.00
C VAL A 61 6.87 3.43 -22.71
N SER A 62 7.76 2.83 -21.92
CA SER A 62 8.85 2.00 -22.42
C SER A 62 8.39 0.56 -22.70
N SER A 63 9.23 -0.23 -23.38
CA SER A 63 9.02 -1.68 -23.57
C SER A 63 8.92 -2.45 -22.25
N ALA A 64 9.55 -1.96 -21.19
CA ALA A 64 9.48 -2.51 -19.84
C ALA A 64 8.22 -2.11 -19.05
N GLY A 65 7.31 -1.31 -19.66
CA GLY A 65 6.09 -0.82 -19.00
C GLY A 65 6.29 0.37 -18.06
N ILE A 66 7.44 1.07 -18.16
CA ILE A 66 7.68 2.29 -17.38
C ILE A 66 6.99 3.46 -18.10
N VAL A 67 6.02 4.07 -17.42
CA VAL A 67 5.28 5.24 -17.89
C VAL A 67 5.93 6.49 -17.31
N LYS A 68 6.26 7.48 -18.16
CA LYS A 68 6.78 8.80 -17.76
C LYS A 68 5.76 9.89 -18.13
N GLY A 69 5.24 10.60 -17.13
CA GLY A 69 4.38 11.77 -17.35
C GLY A 69 5.18 12.95 -17.92
N LYS A 70 4.64 13.63 -18.93
CA LYS A 70 5.30 14.77 -19.58
C LYS A 70 4.51 16.07 -19.40
N LYS A 71 3.25 16.08 -19.80
CA LYS A 71 2.37 17.26 -19.79
C LYS A 71 1.06 16.91 -19.11
N GLY A 72 0.44 17.88 -18.44
CA GLY A 72 -0.89 17.70 -17.86
C GLY A 72 -1.91 17.21 -18.88
N GLY A 73 -2.75 16.25 -18.48
CA GLY A 73 -3.76 15.65 -19.34
C GLY A 73 -4.04 14.20 -18.98
N THR A 74 -4.97 13.58 -19.70
CA THR A 74 -5.33 12.16 -19.50
C THR A 74 -4.96 11.36 -20.73
N VAL A 75 -4.30 10.22 -20.53
CA VAL A 75 -3.82 9.36 -21.61
C VAL A 75 -4.10 7.90 -21.29
N ARG A 76 -4.34 7.11 -22.34
CA ARG A 76 -4.51 5.66 -22.23
C ARG A 76 -3.21 4.95 -22.56
N ILE A 77 -2.72 4.14 -21.63
CA ILE A 77 -1.58 3.25 -21.85
C ILE A 77 -2.13 1.83 -22.07
N THR A 78 -1.73 1.20 -23.17
CA THR A 78 -2.21 -0.13 -23.57
C THR A 78 -1.04 -1.10 -23.68
N ALA A 79 -1.13 -2.25 -23.02
CA ALA A 79 -0.27 -3.41 -23.23
C ALA A 79 -0.99 -4.42 -24.14
N THR A 80 -0.28 -5.02 -25.09
CA THR A 80 -0.77 -6.15 -25.87
C THR A 80 -0.04 -7.41 -25.40
N GLY A 81 -0.79 -8.38 -24.89
CA GLY A 81 -0.25 -9.65 -24.42
C GLY A 81 -0.02 -10.67 -25.55
N LYS A 82 0.81 -11.71 -25.32
CA LYS A 82 1.00 -12.85 -26.24
C LYS A 82 -0.33 -13.57 -26.54
N ASN A 83 -1.29 -13.50 -25.62
CA ASN A 83 -2.67 -14.01 -25.80
C ASN A 83 -3.56 -13.11 -26.68
N LYS A 84 -2.99 -12.14 -27.41
CA LYS A 84 -3.64 -11.16 -28.28
C LYS A 84 -4.62 -10.20 -27.56
N LYS A 85 -4.82 -10.33 -26.25
CA LYS A 85 -5.67 -9.43 -25.44
C LYS A 85 -4.97 -8.12 -25.13
N LYS A 86 -5.78 -7.04 -24.98
CA LYS A 86 -5.31 -5.69 -24.61
C LYS A 86 -5.61 -5.41 -23.15
N TYR A 87 -4.65 -4.84 -22.44
CA TYR A 87 -4.70 -4.46 -21.03
C TYR A 87 -4.44 -2.97 -20.93
N THR A 88 -5.39 -2.21 -20.41
CA THR A 88 -5.38 -0.74 -20.45
C THR A 88 -5.29 -0.12 -19.07
N CYS A 89 -4.51 0.96 -18.96
CA CYS A 89 -4.47 1.86 -17.80
C CYS A 89 -4.76 3.29 -18.26
N ILE A 90 -5.66 3.97 -17.58
CA ILE A 90 -5.89 5.41 -17.75
C ILE A 90 -4.92 6.15 -16.82
N VAL A 91 -4.06 6.98 -17.40
CA VAL A 91 -3.07 7.78 -16.67
C VAL A 91 -3.47 9.25 -16.75
N LYS A 92 -3.79 9.88 -15.60
CA LYS A 92 -3.99 11.31 -15.48
C LYS A 92 -2.67 11.96 -15.07
N VAL A 93 -2.07 12.76 -15.93
CA VAL A 93 -0.86 13.52 -15.59
C VAL A 93 -1.29 14.89 -15.07
N LYS A 94 -0.89 15.21 -13.83
CA LYS A 94 -1.06 16.55 -13.26
C LYS A 94 0.08 17.44 -13.75
N ALA A 95 -0.24 18.61 -14.31
CA ALA A 95 0.76 19.64 -14.63
C ALA A 95 1.41 20.12 -13.33
N VAL A 96 2.72 20.35 -13.35
CA VAL A 96 3.38 21.11 -12.30
C VAL A 96 2.99 22.56 -12.49
N GLN A 97 2.14 23.11 -11.63
CA GLN A 97 1.94 24.55 -11.57
C GLN A 97 3.25 25.14 -11.05
N LYS A 98 3.97 25.92 -11.88
CA LYS A 98 4.97 26.85 -11.37
C LYS A 98 4.19 27.89 -10.55
N LYS A 99 4.24 27.78 -9.22
CA LYS A 99 3.87 28.89 -8.37
C LYS A 99 4.87 30.01 -8.65
N THR A 100 4.46 31.02 -9.38
CA THR A 100 5.12 32.35 -9.32
C THR A 100 4.76 32.88 -7.95
N VAL A 101 5.73 32.85 -7.05
CA VAL A 101 5.63 33.50 -5.75
C VAL A 101 5.82 34.99 -6.02
N PRO A 102 4.86 35.90 -5.67
CA PRO A 102 5.16 37.33 -5.62
C PRO A 102 6.29 37.53 -4.61
N VAL A 103 7.29 38.31 -4.96
CA VAL A 103 8.36 38.74 -4.03
C VAL A 103 7.67 39.56 -2.92
N PRO A 104 7.64 39.12 -1.66
CA PRO A 104 7.12 39.95 -0.58
C PRO A 104 8.17 40.98 -0.20
N THR A 105 7.75 42.22 -0.06
CA THR A 105 8.52 43.32 0.59
C THR A 105 8.84 42.84 2.02
N VAL A 106 10.13 42.75 2.33
CA VAL A 106 10.64 42.29 3.62
C VAL A 106 10.34 43.29 4.74
N THR A 107 9.38 42.97 5.59
CA THR A 107 9.32 43.47 6.97
C THR A 107 10.18 42.52 7.83
N PRO A 108 11.06 43.02 8.72
CA PRO A 108 11.89 42.11 9.53
C PRO A 108 11.05 41.29 10.47
N VAL A 109 11.01 39.97 10.20
CA VAL A 109 10.42 38.98 11.08
C VAL A 109 11.46 38.59 12.13
N PRO A 110 11.06 38.42 13.42
CA PRO A 110 12.02 37.98 14.44
C PRO A 110 12.62 36.63 14.02
N THR A 111 13.94 36.55 14.13
CA THR A 111 14.75 35.37 13.80
C THR A 111 14.28 34.16 14.56
N ALA A 112 13.54 33.29 13.89
CA ALA A 112 13.24 31.96 14.44
C ALA A 112 14.56 31.19 14.57
N THR A 113 14.84 30.66 15.76
CA THR A 113 15.95 29.74 16.01
C THR A 113 15.94 28.65 14.95
N PRO A 114 17.04 28.40 14.23
CA PRO A 114 17.05 27.40 13.17
C PRO A 114 16.75 26.03 13.77
N THR A 115 15.66 25.44 13.31
CA THR A 115 15.38 24.02 13.58
C THR A 115 16.56 23.21 13.04
N PRO A 116 17.17 22.31 13.82
CA PRO A 116 18.30 21.51 13.35
C PRO A 116 17.92 20.78 12.04
N ILE A 117 18.68 21.01 10.97
CA ILE A 117 18.56 20.23 9.74
C ILE A 117 18.97 18.81 10.10
N PRO A 118 18.12 17.79 9.89
CA PRO A 118 18.50 16.41 10.15
C PRO A 118 19.78 16.06 9.38
N ALA A 119 20.69 15.32 10.02
CA ALA A 119 21.90 14.84 9.37
C ALA A 119 21.53 14.12 8.05
N PRO A 120 22.35 14.22 6.99
CA PRO A 120 21.99 13.78 5.63
C PRO A 120 21.64 12.29 5.48
N ASN A 121 21.80 11.48 6.54
CA ASN A 121 21.46 10.05 6.58
C ASN A 121 20.41 9.71 7.68
N ALA A 122 19.74 10.69 8.27
CA ALA A 122 18.70 10.42 9.25
C ALA A 122 17.39 10.03 8.54
N TYR A 123 16.95 8.78 8.71
CA TYR A 123 15.64 8.33 8.28
C TYR A 123 14.57 8.77 9.29
N LEU A 124 13.61 9.56 8.83
CA LEU A 124 12.44 9.87 9.62
C LEU A 124 11.42 8.73 9.44
N ILE A 125 11.07 8.09 10.55
CA ILE A 125 10.05 7.04 10.60
C ILE A 125 8.77 7.64 11.17
N GLY A 126 7.67 7.49 10.45
CA GLY A 126 6.34 7.87 10.94
C GLY A 126 5.87 6.85 11.97
N HIS A 127 6.04 7.16 13.27
CA HIS A 127 5.61 6.28 14.38
C HIS A 127 4.08 6.19 14.42
N ARG A 128 3.52 5.03 14.06
CA ARG A 128 2.09 4.76 13.83
C ARG A 128 1.49 5.68 12.76
N GLY A 129 2.28 6.00 11.72
CA GLY A 129 1.99 7.05 10.77
C GLY A 129 2.36 8.44 11.27
N TYR A 130 1.69 9.49 10.77
CA TYR A 130 1.87 10.87 11.26
C TYR A 130 0.84 11.20 12.34
N LYS A 131 0.97 10.54 13.48
CA LYS A 131 0.00 10.56 14.60
C LYS A 131 -0.17 11.92 15.30
N THR A 132 0.64 12.91 14.98
CA THR A 132 0.53 14.26 15.57
C THR A 132 -0.70 15.02 15.06
N THR A 133 -1.16 14.70 13.86
CA THR A 133 -2.31 15.39 13.23
C THR A 133 -3.36 14.45 12.67
N ALA A 134 -3.13 13.13 12.67
CA ALA A 134 -4.07 12.13 12.18
C ALA A 134 -4.11 10.91 13.10
N PRO A 135 -5.24 10.19 13.22
CA PRO A 135 -5.41 9.07 14.15
C PRO A 135 -4.39 7.97 13.89
N GLU A 136 -3.67 7.58 14.95
CA GLU A 136 -2.59 6.58 14.89
C GLU A 136 -3.06 5.25 14.31
N ASN A 137 -2.15 4.54 13.60
CA ASN A 137 -2.40 3.23 13.01
C ASN A 137 -3.61 3.18 12.06
N THR A 138 -3.96 4.30 11.41
CA THR A 138 -5.01 4.39 10.39
C THR A 138 -4.44 4.81 9.04
N PHE A 139 -5.20 4.59 7.98
CA PHE A 139 -4.79 5.07 6.66
C PHE A 139 -4.73 6.59 6.56
N ALA A 140 -5.48 7.32 7.37
CA ALA A 140 -5.35 8.78 7.47
C ALA A 140 -3.95 9.18 7.91
N SER A 141 -3.39 8.57 8.98
CA SER A 141 -2.04 8.86 9.45
C SER A 141 -0.95 8.41 8.49
N PHE A 142 -1.16 7.27 7.80
CA PHE A 142 -0.19 6.77 6.81
C PHE A 142 -0.15 7.65 5.57
N ARG A 143 -1.30 8.09 5.04
CA ARG A 143 -1.39 9.05 3.94
C ARG A 143 -0.70 10.36 4.31
N THR A 144 -0.96 10.89 5.50
CA THR A 144 -0.33 12.12 6.00
C THR A 144 1.18 11.97 6.11
N ALA A 145 1.70 10.84 6.61
CA ALA A 145 3.14 10.58 6.66
C ALA A 145 3.76 10.61 5.25
N VAL A 146 3.14 9.96 4.27
CA VAL A 146 3.59 9.95 2.87
C VAL A 146 3.59 11.36 2.26
N GLU A 147 2.52 12.13 2.50
CA GLU A 147 2.40 13.53 2.03
C GLU A 147 3.46 14.44 2.64
N LYS A 148 3.84 14.20 3.89
CA LYS A 148 4.94 14.89 4.59
C LYS A 148 6.33 14.42 4.14
N GLY A 149 6.43 13.44 3.23
CA GLY A 149 7.67 12.97 2.66
C GLY A 149 8.39 11.89 3.46
N TYR A 150 7.77 11.31 4.49
CA TYR A 150 8.32 10.17 5.22
C TYR A 150 8.54 8.99 4.27
N LYS A 151 9.69 8.32 4.42
CA LYS A 151 10.07 7.15 3.61
C LYS A 151 9.93 5.85 4.37
N ALA A 152 9.61 5.93 5.63
CA ALA A 152 9.35 4.79 6.49
C ALA A 152 8.17 5.08 7.40
N ILE A 153 7.37 4.05 7.68
CA ILE A 153 6.22 4.10 8.59
C ILE A 153 6.31 2.91 9.50
N GLU A 154 6.25 3.18 10.78
CA GLU A 154 6.14 2.15 11.80
C GLU A 154 4.66 1.93 12.13
N THR A 155 4.30 0.70 12.46
CA THR A 155 2.95 0.29 12.88
C THR A 155 2.98 -0.88 13.84
N ASP A 156 1.95 -0.97 14.68
CA ASP A 156 1.76 -2.04 15.65
C ASP A 156 0.77 -3.07 15.14
N VAL A 157 1.12 -4.35 15.17
CA VAL A 157 0.26 -5.46 14.71
C VAL A 157 -0.26 -6.26 15.90
N ARG A 158 -1.57 -6.51 15.92
CA ARG A 158 -2.28 -7.44 16.80
C ARG A 158 -3.18 -8.37 16.01
N PHE A 159 -3.73 -9.38 16.68
CA PHE A 159 -4.63 -10.35 16.05
C PHE A 159 -6.03 -10.26 16.65
N THR A 160 -7.03 -10.35 15.80
CA THR A 160 -8.45 -10.56 16.17
C THR A 160 -8.70 -11.99 16.64
N SER A 161 -9.91 -12.30 17.11
CA SER A 161 -10.29 -13.66 17.53
C SER A 161 -10.24 -14.66 16.37
N ASP A 162 -10.57 -14.21 15.16
CA ASP A 162 -10.49 -14.98 13.90
C ASP A 162 -9.12 -14.90 13.21
N LYS A 163 -8.08 -14.48 13.98
CA LYS A 163 -6.67 -14.48 13.56
C LYS A 163 -6.34 -13.56 12.39
N VAL A 164 -7.15 -12.56 12.11
CA VAL A 164 -6.81 -11.51 11.15
C VAL A 164 -5.84 -10.52 11.81
N PRO A 165 -4.67 -10.27 11.21
CA PRO A 165 -3.74 -9.28 11.72
C PRO A 165 -4.23 -7.87 11.41
N VAL A 166 -4.35 -7.03 12.44
CA VAL A 166 -4.85 -5.64 12.40
C VAL A 166 -3.87 -4.67 13.02
N LEU A 167 -3.99 -3.38 12.69
CA LEU A 167 -3.08 -2.36 13.17
C LEU A 167 -3.64 -1.65 14.40
N LEU A 168 -3.07 -1.98 15.56
CA LEU A 168 -3.52 -1.45 16.84
C LEU A 168 -2.43 -1.54 17.90
N HIS A 169 -2.14 -0.42 18.58
CA HIS A 169 -1.13 -0.42 19.64
C HIS A 169 -1.61 -1.12 20.92
N ASN A 170 -2.76 -0.71 21.46
CA ASN A 170 -3.27 -1.25 22.71
C ASN A 170 -3.93 -2.62 22.48
N SER A 171 -4.02 -3.44 23.53
CA SER A 171 -4.79 -4.70 23.46
C SER A 171 -6.30 -4.47 23.36
N THR A 172 -6.77 -3.28 23.71
CA THR A 172 -8.19 -2.87 23.64
C THR A 172 -8.37 -1.75 22.62
N ILE A 173 -9.56 -1.67 22.03
CA ILE A 173 -9.94 -0.61 21.09
C ILE A 173 -10.39 0.69 21.77
N ASN A 174 -10.47 0.70 23.09
CA ASN A 174 -11.12 1.75 23.91
C ASN A 174 -10.53 3.16 23.70
N ARG A 175 -9.21 3.25 23.48
CA ARG A 175 -8.53 4.56 23.42
C ARG A 175 -8.66 5.23 22.05
N THR A 176 -8.69 4.44 21.00
CA THR A 176 -8.57 4.91 19.62
C THR A 176 -9.79 4.55 18.77
N SER A 177 -10.91 4.22 19.41
CA SER A 177 -12.18 4.02 18.72
C SER A 177 -13.37 4.44 19.60
N ASN A 178 -14.55 4.46 18.98
CA ASN A 178 -15.83 4.65 19.68
C ASN A 178 -16.33 3.37 20.35
N GLY A 179 -15.61 2.24 20.22
CA GLY A 179 -15.93 0.95 20.82
C GLY A 179 -15.18 0.67 22.13
N LYS A 180 -15.45 -0.49 22.71
CA LYS A 180 -14.77 -1.01 23.92
C LYS A 180 -14.54 -2.50 23.79
N GLY A 181 -13.45 -2.99 24.39
CA GLY A 181 -13.13 -4.41 24.47
C GLY A 181 -11.76 -4.76 23.94
N TYR A 182 -11.36 -6.01 24.12
CA TYR A 182 -10.10 -6.55 23.62
C TYR A 182 -10.22 -6.92 22.15
N ILE A 183 -9.25 -6.51 21.35
CA ILE A 183 -9.22 -6.85 19.92
C ILE A 183 -9.15 -8.37 19.70
N SER A 184 -8.47 -9.09 20.58
CA SER A 184 -8.37 -10.56 20.54
C SER A 184 -9.68 -11.28 20.89
N ALA A 185 -10.70 -10.57 21.38
CA ALA A 185 -12.02 -11.13 21.71
C ALA A 185 -13.08 -10.84 20.64
N MET A 186 -12.78 -10.08 19.59
CA MET A 186 -13.70 -9.74 18.50
C MET A 186 -13.16 -10.18 17.15
N THR A 187 -14.05 -10.49 16.21
CA THR A 187 -13.68 -10.80 14.82
C THR A 187 -13.25 -9.52 14.08
N TYR A 188 -12.56 -9.69 12.95
CA TYR A 188 -12.19 -8.54 12.12
C TYR A 188 -13.42 -7.78 11.60
N GLU A 189 -14.44 -8.48 11.16
CA GLU A 189 -15.69 -7.86 10.69
C GLU A 189 -16.38 -7.06 11.81
N GLU A 190 -16.37 -7.56 13.05
CA GLU A 190 -16.87 -6.84 14.20
C GLU A 190 -16.01 -5.60 14.50
N ALA A 191 -14.69 -5.72 14.50
CA ALA A 191 -13.77 -4.61 14.72
C ALA A 191 -13.95 -3.49 13.69
N ARG A 192 -14.29 -3.80 12.45
CA ARG A 192 -14.57 -2.83 11.39
C ARG A 192 -15.86 -2.04 11.56
N THR A 193 -16.76 -2.44 12.44
CA THR A 193 -17.97 -1.67 12.72
C THR A 193 -17.70 -0.44 13.57
N TYR A 194 -16.54 -0.37 14.22
CA TYR A 194 -16.15 0.77 15.06
C TYR A 194 -15.41 1.83 14.25
N ASP A 195 -15.57 3.08 14.72
CA ASP A 195 -14.86 4.24 14.15
C ASP A 195 -13.55 4.45 14.92
N PHE A 196 -12.43 4.38 14.20
CA PHE A 196 -11.08 4.57 14.73
C PHE A 196 -10.50 5.96 14.44
N GLY A 197 -11.31 6.89 13.96
CA GLY A 197 -10.87 8.24 13.61
C GLY A 197 -11.47 9.36 14.41
N SER A 198 -12.75 9.30 14.72
CA SER A 198 -13.52 10.40 15.33
C SER A 198 -13.02 10.88 16.70
N TRP A 199 -12.29 10.02 17.45
CA TRP A 199 -11.63 10.40 18.70
C TRP A 199 -10.60 11.53 18.55
N MET A 200 -10.07 11.71 17.33
CA MET A 200 -9.09 12.75 17.02
C MET A 200 -9.71 13.96 16.28
N GLY A 201 -10.95 13.86 15.87
CA GLY A 201 -11.72 14.93 15.25
C GLY A 201 -12.68 14.46 14.19
N GLU A 202 -13.73 15.23 13.93
CA GLU A 202 -14.79 14.91 12.97
C GLU A 202 -14.27 14.67 11.55
N ALA A 203 -13.17 15.34 11.18
CA ALA A 203 -12.52 15.16 9.87
C ALA A 203 -12.05 13.72 9.60
N TYR A 204 -11.93 12.91 10.65
CA TYR A 204 -11.49 11.51 10.59
C TYR A 204 -12.61 10.52 10.91
N ALA A 205 -13.84 10.99 11.06
CA ALA A 205 -14.98 10.12 11.33
C ALA A 205 -15.14 9.06 10.23
N GLY A 206 -15.36 7.81 10.66
CA GLY A 206 -15.51 6.67 9.75
C GLY A 206 -14.19 6.00 9.32
N GLU A 207 -13.01 6.45 9.81
CA GLU A 207 -11.78 5.66 9.61
C GLU A 207 -11.95 4.29 10.30
N GLN A 208 -11.67 3.23 9.55
CA GLN A 208 -11.76 1.86 10.04
C GLN A 208 -10.39 1.35 10.49
N ILE A 209 -10.39 0.29 11.32
CA ILE A 209 -9.16 -0.40 11.68
C ILE A 209 -8.55 -1.05 10.42
N PRO A 210 -7.30 -0.72 10.02
CA PRO A 210 -6.66 -1.37 8.89
C PRO A 210 -6.25 -2.80 9.23
N ASN A 211 -6.30 -3.71 8.25
CA ASN A 211 -5.59 -4.97 8.38
C ASN A 211 -4.14 -4.84 7.86
N PHE A 212 -3.31 -5.77 8.31
CA PHE A 212 -1.88 -5.79 7.99
C PHE A 212 -1.61 -5.92 6.48
N LYS A 213 -2.41 -6.71 5.76
CA LYS A 213 -2.23 -6.89 4.31
C LYS A 213 -2.45 -5.58 3.56
N GLU A 214 -3.51 -4.85 3.87
CA GLU A 214 -3.80 -3.53 3.27
C GLU A 214 -2.69 -2.53 3.55
N PHE A 215 -2.07 -2.57 4.74
CA PHE A 215 -0.93 -1.74 5.09
C PHE A 215 0.32 -2.08 4.25
N ILE A 216 0.65 -3.36 4.08
CA ILE A 216 1.78 -3.78 3.24
C ILE A 216 1.54 -3.39 1.77
N GLU A 217 0.32 -3.54 1.27
CA GLU A 217 -0.06 -3.05 -0.06
C GLU A 217 0.07 -1.53 -0.19
N PHE A 218 -0.33 -0.79 0.85
CA PHE A 218 -0.19 0.66 0.92
C PHE A 218 1.28 1.09 0.89
N CYS A 219 2.13 0.49 1.73
CA CYS A 219 3.57 0.79 1.78
C CYS A 219 4.23 0.50 0.43
N LYS A 220 3.92 -0.64 -0.18
CA LYS A 220 4.40 -1.01 -1.51
C LYS A 220 3.97 -0.02 -2.60
N ALA A 221 2.71 0.42 -2.57
CA ALA A 221 2.17 1.35 -3.55
C ALA A 221 2.78 2.75 -3.45
N ASN A 222 3.22 3.15 -2.26
CA ASN A 222 3.77 4.48 -1.97
C ASN A 222 5.30 4.50 -1.84
N PHE A 223 5.98 3.35 -2.01
CA PHE A 223 7.43 3.21 -1.86
C PHE A 223 7.93 3.64 -0.47
N VAL A 224 7.19 3.24 0.56
CA VAL A 224 7.49 3.46 1.96
C VAL A 224 7.96 2.17 2.58
N HIS A 225 9.00 2.21 3.40
CA HIS A 225 9.52 1.06 4.14
C HIS A 225 8.67 0.84 5.40
N PRO A 226 7.97 -0.30 5.55
CA PRO A 226 7.23 -0.61 6.77
C PRO A 226 8.15 -1.12 7.86
N TYR A 227 8.04 -0.55 9.06
CA TYR A 227 8.57 -1.08 10.30
C TYR A 227 7.43 -1.69 11.10
N ILE A 228 7.57 -2.97 11.47
CA ILE A 228 6.48 -3.76 12.04
C ILE A 228 6.80 -4.10 13.49
N GLU A 229 6.05 -3.53 14.42
CA GLU A 229 6.09 -3.96 15.81
C GLU A 229 4.99 -5.01 16.07
N LEU A 230 5.39 -6.25 16.31
CA LEU A 230 4.44 -7.27 16.71
C LEU A 230 4.12 -7.14 18.21
N LYS A 231 2.90 -6.75 18.52
CA LYS A 231 2.38 -6.70 19.90
C LYS A 231 1.93 -8.09 20.35
N LYS A 232 2.86 -8.86 20.85
CA LYS A 232 2.58 -10.21 21.37
C LYS A 232 1.63 -10.15 22.56
N ASP A 233 0.61 -10.96 22.55
CA ASP A 233 -0.26 -11.27 23.68
C ASP A 233 -0.34 -12.79 23.91
N ALA A 234 -1.09 -13.22 24.93
CA ALA A 234 -1.19 -14.64 25.29
C ALA A 234 -1.84 -15.51 24.21
N SER A 235 -2.57 -14.92 23.27
CA SER A 235 -3.21 -15.62 22.16
C SER A 235 -2.36 -15.71 20.90
N THR A 236 -1.24 -14.96 20.84
CA THR A 236 -0.33 -14.94 19.68
C THR A 236 0.54 -16.20 19.67
N ASN A 237 0.45 -16.98 18.61
CA ASN A 237 1.23 -18.21 18.42
C ASN A 237 2.19 -18.11 17.22
N TYR A 238 2.90 -19.20 16.94
CA TYR A 238 3.89 -19.24 15.87
C TYR A 238 3.24 -19.18 14.48
N GLU A 239 2.08 -19.79 14.29
CA GLU A 239 1.33 -19.79 13.03
C GLU A 239 0.86 -18.38 12.68
N ASP A 240 0.45 -17.59 13.68
CA ASP A 240 0.08 -16.18 13.50
C ASP A 240 1.27 -15.37 12.94
N ILE A 241 2.48 -15.61 13.46
CA ILE A 241 3.73 -14.94 13.00
C ILE A 241 4.09 -15.40 11.58
N GLN A 242 3.97 -16.69 11.30
CA GLN A 242 4.17 -17.21 9.94
C GLN A 242 3.19 -16.59 8.94
N GLY A 243 1.92 -16.42 9.32
CA GLY A 243 0.92 -15.76 8.50
C GLY A 243 1.29 -14.33 8.11
N LEU A 244 1.88 -13.55 9.03
CA LEU A 244 2.42 -12.22 8.70
C LEU A 244 3.55 -12.31 7.65
N TYR A 245 4.48 -13.24 7.82
CA TYR A 245 5.58 -13.43 6.87
C TYR A 245 5.06 -13.84 5.48
N GLU A 246 4.05 -14.72 5.43
CA GLU A 246 3.42 -15.13 4.17
C GLU A 246 2.73 -13.96 3.45
N ILE A 247 2.09 -13.06 4.20
CA ILE A 247 1.51 -11.82 3.64
C ILE A 247 2.62 -10.97 3.01
N VAL A 248 3.72 -10.74 3.72
CA VAL A 248 4.87 -9.97 3.24
C VAL A 248 5.48 -10.61 1.98
N CYS A 249 5.65 -11.94 1.98
CA CYS A 249 6.16 -12.69 0.82
C CYS A 249 5.21 -12.63 -0.37
N THR A 250 3.91 -12.79 -0.14
CA THR A 250 2.86 -12.75 -1.20
C THR A 250 2.84 -11.38 -1.88
N GLU A 251 3.06 -10.31 -1.12
CA GLU A 251 3.18 -8.96 -1.65
C GLU A 251 4.58 -8.66 -2.24
N GLY A 252 5.54 -9.56 -2.10
CA GLY A 252 6.91 -9.39 -2.61
C GLY A 252 7.69 -8.30 -1.88
N MET A 253 7.43 -8.13 -0.57
CA MET A 253 8.01 -7.07 0.27
C MET A 253 9.09 -7.58 1.24
N GLN A 254 9.45 -8.87 1.21
CA GLN A 254 10.34 -9.51 2.18
C GLN A 254 11.75 -8.91 2.30
N GLN A 255 12.19 -8.14 1.31
CA GLN A 255 13.45 -7.38 1.37
C GLN A 255 13.26 -5.89 1.69
N ASN A 256 12.02 -5.46 1.90
CA ASN A 256 11.65 -4.06 2.10
C ASN A 256 10.78 -3.88 3.35
N VAL A 257 10.93 -4.73 4.36
CA VAL A 257 10.21 -4.68 5.64
C VAL A 257 11.20 -4.95 6.79
N SER A 258 10.97 -4.31 7.90
CA SER A 258 11.75 -4.48 9.14
C SER A 258 10.84 -4.76 10.33
#